data_c2c6c10f018d4f407f311043bc6a512a
#
_entry.id   c2c6c10f018d4f407f311043bc6a512a
#
_cell.length_a   1.000
_cell.length_b   1.000
_cell.length_c   1.000
_cell.angle_alpha   90.00
_cell.angle_beta   90.00
_cell.angle_gamma   90.00
#
_symmetry.space_group_name_H-M   'P 1'
#
loop_
_entity.id
_entity.type
_entity.pdbx_description
1 polymer ?
#
loop_
_entity_poly.entity_id
_entity_poly.type
_entity_poly.pdbx_seq_one_letter_code
_entity_poly.pdbx_strand_id
1 'polypeptide(L)'
;DPSRHGNWCNKEDVLVKALRAKALGMDIMIDFHYSDWWADPAKQNIPKAWEKMSYKAMLKALRAHTIEVLTLLKDNGVSPRWVQVGNETSNGMLWSVVTDPVTGWEVKDAEGNTTITKSMGHVERNPKQYAGFIREGYDAVKSVCPEAIVIVHLDNGFDNALYNHNLDTILENGGKFDMIGMSLYPYWAMEAKKEPNAWQTIADCMKNIRAVTKKYDRDVMIVETGFLVDPERPYVMHQGREQYR
;
A
#
# COMPACT_ATOMS: atom_id res chain seq x y z
N ASP A 1 5.28 2.43 -14.95
CA ASP A 1 6.16 2.86 -16.06
C ASP A 1 7.32 3.68 -15.51
N PRO A 2 8.57 3.15 -15.52
CA PRO A 2 9.73 3.87 -14.99
C PRO A 2 10.07 5.15 -15.77
N SER A 3 9.43 5.42 -16.91
CA SER A 3 9.62 6.64 -17.69
C SER A 3 8.86 7.86 -17.15
N ARG A 4 7.99 7.65 -16.16
CA ARG A 4 7.21 8.71 -15.50
C ARG A 4 7.70 8.90 -14.07
N HIS A 5 7.80 10.11 -13.61
CA HIS A 5 8.11 10.55 -12.25
C HIS A 5 9.11 9.69 -11.45
N GLY A 6 10.33 10.12 -11.50
CA GLY A 6 11.37 9.67 -10.59
C GLY A 6 12.18 8.47 -11.05
N ASN A 7 11.70 7.63 -11.98
CA ASN A 7 12.48 6.52 -12.61
C ASN A 7 13.36 5.68 -11.66
N TRP A 8 13.04 5.60 -10.35
CA TRP A 8 13.95 5.07 -9.34
C TRP A 8 13.37 3.89 -8.56
N CYS A 9 12.30 3.27 -9.07
CA CYS A 9 11.59 2.18 -8.41
C CYS A 9 11.26 1.01 -9.35
N ASN A 10 12.02 0.83 -10.45
CA ASN A 10 11.98 -0.41 -11.20
C ASN A 10 12.73 -1.51 -10.42
N LYS A 11 12.63 -2.75 -10.88
CA LYS A 11 13.23 -3.90 -10.17
C LYS A 11 14.75 -3.82 -10.06
N GLU A 12 15.42 -3.22 -11.04
CA GLU A 12 16.86 -3.00 -11.05
C GLU A 12 17.27 -1.94 -10.02
N ASP A 13 16.54 -0.84 -9.92
CA ASP A 13 16.74 0.19 -8.89
C ASP A 13 16.50 -0.36 -7.49
N VAL A 14 15.45 -1.17 -7.33
CA VAL A 14 15.15 -1.85 -6.06
C VAL A 14 16.28 -2.79 -5.67
N LEU A 15 16.84 -3.57 -6.62
CA LEU A 15 17.99 -4.43 -6.37
C LEU A 15 19.19 -3.64 -5.86
N VAL A 16 19.53 -2.52 -6.50
CA VAL A 16 20.68 -1.68 -6.08
C VAL A 16 20.48 -1.16 -4.65
N LYS A 17 19.27 -0.68 -4.33
CA LYS A 17 18.93 -0.20 -2.97
C LYS A 17 18.99 -1.33 -1.94
N ALA A 18 18.44 -2.49 -2.29
CA ALA A 18 18.42 -3.67 -1.42
C ALA A 18 19.83 -4.21 -1.13
N LEU A 19 20.71 -4.24 -2.13
CA LEU A 19 22.11 -4.63 -1.94
C LEU A 19 22.86 -3.67 -1.00
N ARG A 20 22.61 -2.36 -1.11
CA ARG A 20 23.20 -1.36 -0.19
C ARG A 20 22.66 -1.54 1.23
N ALA A 21 21.36 -1.73 1.41
CA ALA A 21 20.75 -1.99 2.71
C ALA A 21 21.32 -3.26 3.35
N LYS A 22 21.42 -4.35 2.57
CA LYS A 22 22.04 -5.60 3.01
C LYS A 22 23.49 -5.41 3.45
N ALA A 23 24.30 -4.67 2.69
CA ALA A 23 25.70 -4.40 3.04
C ALA A 23 25.86 -3.63 4.36
N LEU A 24 24.82 -2.90 4.77
CA LEU A 24 24.73 -2.19 6.06
C LEU A 24 24.12 -3.06 7.17
N GLY A 25 23.82 -4.34 6.91
CA GLY A 25 23.22 -5.24 7.90
C GLY A 25 21.74 -4.95 8.21
N MET A 26 21.04 -4.23 7.32
CA MET A 26 19.62 -3.92 7.50
C MET A 26 18.74 -5.08 7.09
N ASP A 27 17.67 -5.32 7.83
CA ASP A 27 16.54 -6.11 7.36
C ASP A 27 15.79 -5.34 6.26
N ILE A 28 15.25 -6.04 5.28
CA ILE A 28 14.66 -5.45 4.08
C ILE A 28 13.17 -5.77 4.02
N MET A 29 12.37 -4.73 3.78
CA MET A 29 10.98 -4.84 3.36
C MET A 29 10.85 -4.43 1.91
N ILE A 30 10.12 -5.23 1.11
CA ILE A 30 9.74 -4.90 -0.27
C ILE A 30 8.27 -4.55 -0.28
N ASP A 31 7.95 -3.39 -0.82
CA ASP A 31 6.60 -2.89 -0.97
C ASP A 31 6.18 -2.87 -2.45
N PHE A 32 5.15 -3.65 -2.78
CA PHE A 32 4.60 -3.74 -4.13
C PHE A 32 3.38 -2.82 -4.28
N HIS A 33 3.52 -1.73 -5.03
CA HIS A 33 2.39 -0.85 -5.34
C HIS A 33 1.45 -1.42 -6.41
N TYR A 34 1.95 -2.29 -7.30
CA TYR A 34 1.21 -2.83 -8.47
C TYR A 34 0.57 -1.74 -9.32
N SER A 35 1.26 -0.63 -9.49
CA SER A 35 0.83 0.53 -10.26
C SER A 35 2.03 1.17 -10.96
N ASP A 36 1.79 1.88 -12.06
CA ASP A 36 2.83 2.68 -12.74
C ASP A 36 3.16 3.97 -11.96
N TRP A 37 2.39 4.27 -10.92
CA TRP A 37 2.50 5.42 -10.05
C TRP A 37 2.42 5.01 -8.59
N TRP A 38 2.69 5.96 -7.70
CA TRP A 38 2.41 5.78 -6.27
C TRP A 38 0.95 5.41 -6.08
N ALA A 39 0.71 4.23 -5.55
CA ALA A 39 -0.60 3.80 -5.12
C ALA A 39 -0.87 4.40 -3.72
N ASP A 40 -2.07 4.88 -3.50
CA ASP A 40 -2.55 5.41 -2.23
C ASP A 40 -4.07 5.17 -2.13
N PRO A 41 -4.74 5.47 -1.00
CA PRO A 41 -6.17 5.20 -0.84
C PRO A 41 -7.07 5.87 -1.87
N ALA A 42 -6.63 6.98 -2.49
CA ALA A 42 -7.41 7.69 -3.49
C ALA A 42 -7.20 7.14 -4.92
N LYS A 43 -6.11 6.42 -5.16
CA LYS A 43 -5.78 5.87 -6.48
C LYS A 43 -4.94 4.59 -6.38
N GLN A 44 -5.41 3.56 -7.04
CA GLN A 44 -4.78 2.24 -7.13
C GLN A 44 -4.68 1.80 -8.59
N ASN A 45 -4.28 2.75 -9.45
CA ASN A 45 -4.41 2.63 -10.89
C ASN A 45 -3.75 1.37 -11.43
N ILE A 46 -4.53 0.61 -12.19
CA ILE A 46 -4.05 -0.57 -12.92
C ILE A 46 -2.91 -0.14 -13.85
N PRO A 47 -1.75 -0.83 -13.84
CA PRO A 47 -0.67 -0.55 -14.76
C PRO A 47 -1.15 -0.54 -16.22
N LYS A 48 -0.63 0.38 -17.02
CA LYS A 48 -1.00 0.52 -18.43
C LYS A 48 -0.85 -0.80 -19.19
N ALA A 49 0.20 -1.56 -18.89
CA ALA A 49 0.43 -2.87 -19.49
C ALA A 49 -0.66 -3.89 -19.17
N TRP A 50 -1.41 -3.72 -18.06
CA TRP A 50 -2.47 -4.62 -17.61
C TRP A 50 -3.88 -4.08 -17.88
N GLU A 51 -3.98 -2.87 -18.42
CA GLU A 51 -5.25 -2.14 -18.55
C GLU A 51 -6.34 -2.92 -19.31
N LYS A 52 -5.95 -3.72 -20.32
CA LYS A 52 -6.88 -4.52 -21.14
C LYS A 52 -7.05 -5.96 -20.65
N MET A 53 -6.44 -6.32 -19.53
CA MET A 53 -6.50 -7.69 -19.02
C MET A 53 -7.83 -7.98 -18.35
N SER A 54 -8.28 -9.25 -18.48
CA SER A 54 -9.33 -9.80 -17.63
C SER A 54 -8.78 -10.02 -16.21
N TYR A 55 -9.68 -10.18 -15.22
CA TYR A 55 -9.29 -10.51 -13.85
C TYR A 55 -8.32 -11.71 -13.77
N LYS A 56 -8.65 -12.82 -14.48
CA LYS A 56 -7.77 -14.01 -14.50
C LYS A 56 -6.39 -13.75 -15.10
N ALA A 57 -6.32 -12.92 -16.13
CA ALA A 57 -5.05 -12.54 -16.73
C ALA A 57 -4.25 -11.63 -15.79
N MET A 58 -4.92 -10.71 -15.10
CA MET A 58 -4.31 -9.78 -14.15
C MET A 58 -3.77 -10.50 -12.89
N LEU A 59 -4.46 -11.52 -12.38
CA LEU A 59 -3.93 -12.41 -11.34
C LEU A 59 -2.59 -13.04 -11.76
N LYS A 60 -2.53 -13.58 -12.99
CA LYS A 60 -1.29 -14.17 -13.52
C LYS A 60 -0.18 -13.13 -13.69
N ALA A 61 -0.52 -11.92 -14.13
CA ALA A 61 0.44 -10.83 -14.29
C ALA A 61 1.00 -10.36 -12.94
N LEU A 62 0.14 -10.20 -11.93
CA LEU A 62 0.54 -9.87 -10.56
C LEU A 62 1.49 -10.95 -10.00
N ARG A 63 1.11 -12.22 -10.13
CA ARG A 63 1.95 -13.34 -9.71
C ARG A 63 3.31 -13.31 -10.41
N ALA A 64 3.33 -13.18 -11.72
CA ALA A 64 4.56 -13.18 -12.52
C ALA A 64 5.48 -12.03 -12.12
N HIS A 65 4.94 -10.82 -11.96
CA HIS A 65 5.69 -9.64 -11.53
C HIS A 65 6.29 -9.83 -10.13
N THR A 66 5.49 -10.33 -9.18
CA THR A 66 5.97 -10.59 -7.81
C THR A 66 7.10 -11.60 -7.79
N ILE A 67 6.94 -12.71 -8.51
CA ILE A 67 7.97 -13.76 -8.64
C ILE A 67 9.24 -13.21 -9.30
N GLU A 68 9.09 -12.45 -10.39
CA GLU A 68 10.22 -11.86 -11.12
C GLU A 68 11.09 -10.98 -10.21
N VAL A 69 10.47 -10.04 -9.49
CA VAL A 69 11.20 -9.12 -8.59
C VAL A 69 11.88 -9.89 -7.46
N LEU A 70 11.15 -10.78 -6.80
CA LEU A 70 11.70 -11.53 -5.66
C LEU A 70 12.79 -12.53 -6.09
N THR A 71 12.66 -13.14 -7.26
CA THR A 71 13.69 -14.02 -7.82
C THR A 71 14.96 -13.22 -8.14
N LEU A 72 14.83 -12.05 -8.77
CA LEU A 72 15.96 -11.16 -9.03
C LEU A 72 16.71 -10.82 -7.74
N LEU A 73 16.00 -10.46 -6.67
CA LEU A 73 16.60 -10.17 -5.37
C LEU A 73 17.30 -11.41 -4.79
N LYS A 74 16.64 -12.56 -4.79
CA LYS A 74 17.15 -13.81 -4.24
C LYS A 74 18.40 -14.29 -4.98
N ASP A 75 18.43 -14.23 -6.31
CA ASP A 75 19.56 -14.62 -7.15
C ASP A 75 20.79 -13.74 -6.89
N ASN A 76 20.58 -12.51 -6.41
CA ASN A 76 21.64 -11.61 -5.97
C ASN A 76 21.88 -11.66 -4.44
N GLY A 77 21.39 -12.71 -3.78
CA GLY A 77 21.62 -12.98 -2.38
C GLY A 77 20.86 -12.07 -1.41
N VAL A 78 19.79 -11.39 -1.87
CA VAL A 78 18.90 -10.57 -1.04
C VAL A 78 17.64 -11.38 -0.73
N SER A 79 17.39 -11.67 0.56
CA SER A 79 16.14 -12.28 1.02
C SER A 79 15.38 -11.25 1.87
N PRO A 80 14.27 -10.69 1.39
CA PRO A 80 13.50 -9.75 2.18
C PRO A 80 12.88 -10.47 3.38
N ARG A 81 12.90 -9.80 4.53
CA ARG A 81 12.22 -10.29 5.74
C ARG A 81 10.72 -10.06 5.67
N TRP A 82 10.29 -8.96 5.07
CA TRP A 82 8.89 -8.60 4.89
C TRP A 82 8.61 -8.30 3.42
N VAL A 83 7.41 -8.63 2.99
CA VAL A 83 6.90 -8.27 1.66
C VAL A 83 5.47 -7.77 1.79
N GLN A 84 5.27 -6.54 1.35
CA GLN A 84 3.98 -5.87 1.35
C GLN A 84 3.28 -6.11 0.02
N VAL A 85 2.09 -6.66 0.06
CA VAL A 85 1.25 -6.96 -1.11
C VAL A 85 0.21 -5.87 -1.29
N GLY A 86 0.54 -4.86 -2.08
CA GLY A 86 -0.22 -3.63 -2.24
C GLY A 86 0.14 -2.58 -1.18
N ASN A 87 0.02 -1.31 -1.56
CA ASN A 87 0.26 -0.16 -0.70
C ASN A 87 -1.05 0.55 -0.38
N GLU A 88 -1.32 0.76 0.92
CA GLU A 88 -2.50 1.48 1.43
C GLU A 88 -3.82 1.06 0.76
N THR A 89 -4.11 -0.23 0.81
CA THR A 89 -5.20 -0.87 0.05
C THR A 89 -6.58 -0.75 0.70
N SER A 90 -6.85 0.30 1.47
CA SER A 90 -8.13 0.48 2.18
C SER A 90 -9.34 0.53 1.26
N ASN A 91 -9.18 1.05 0.06
CA ASN A 91 -10.20 1.01 -0.99
C ASN A 91 -9.99 -0.15 -1.98
N GLY A 92 -9.16 -1.13 -1.62
CA GLY A 92 -8.75 -2.23 -2.49
C GLY A 92 -7.50 -1.89 -3.31
N MET A 93 -7.20 -2.69 -4.32
CA MET A 93 -6.05 -2.53 -5.21
C MET A 93 -6.44 -2.81 -6.67
N LEU A 94 -5.62 -2.36 -7.63
CA LEU A 94 -5.86 -2.61 -9.06
C LEU A 94 -7.27 -2.16 -9.51
N TRP A 95 -7.62 -0.94 -9.17
CA TRP A 95 -8.75 -0.20 -9.69
C TRP A 95 -8.25 1.16 -10.21
N SER A 96 -8.98 1.80 -11.11
CA SER A 96 -8.51 3.01 -11.77
C SER A 96 -9.53 4.15 -11.68
N VAL A 97 -9.00 5.36 -11.54
CA VAL A 97 -9.74 6.62 -11.67
C VAL A 97 -9.23 7.40 -12.88
N VAL A 98 -9.96 8.42 -13.28
CA VAL A 98 -9.44 9.40 -14.23
C VAL A 98 -8.27 10.14 -13.57
N THR A 99 -7.12 10.16 -14.25
CA THR A 99 -5.94 10.90 -13.80
C THR A 99 -5.53 11.94 -14.83
N ASP A 100 -4.99 13.03 -14.36
CA ASP A 100 -4.30 14.01 -15.18
C ASP A 100 -3.07 13.36 -15.84
N PRO A 101 -2.91 13.45 -17.17
CA PRO A 101 -1.84 12.73 -17.87
C PRO A 101 -0.44 13.30 -17.61
N VAL A 102 -0.35 14.51 -17.07
CA VAL A 102 0.93 15.19 -16.78
C VAL A 102 1.36 14.94 -15.33
N THR A 103 0.45 15.11 -14.39
CA THR A 103 0.75 15.04 -12.95
C THR A 103 0.55 13.64 -12.37
N GLY A 104 -0.29 12.79 -13.01
CA GLY A 104 -0.70 11.48 -12.50
C GLY A 104 -1.69 11.54 -11.32
N TRP A 105 -2.13 12.74 -10.93
CA TRP A 105 -3.11 12.92 -9.86
C TRP A 105 -4.53 12.62 -10.35
N GLU A 106 -5.38 12.19 -9.43
CA GLU A 106 -6.80 11.99 -9.71
C GLU A 106 -7.46 13.33 -10.12
N VAL A 107 -8.28 13.26 -11.17
CA VAL A 107 -9.14 14.37 -11.59
C VAL A 107 -10.46 14.27 -10.83
N LYS A 108 -10.81 15.35 -10.13
CA LYS A 108 -12.07 15.47 -9.40
C LYS A 108 -13.08 16.27 -10.22
N ASP A 109 -14.36 15.90 -10.11
CA ASP A 109 -15.46 16.69 -10.64
C ASP A 109 -15.71 17.97 -9.83
N ALA A 110 -16.70 18.77 -10.21
CA ALA A 110 -17.03 20.02 -9.52
C ALA A 110 -17.51 19.81 -8.07
N GLU A 111 -18.01 18.62 -7.76
CA GLU A 111 -18.45 18.18 -6.43
C GLU A 111 -17.33 17.57 -5.60
N GLY A 112 -16.12 17.45 -6.17
CA GLY A 112 -14.94 16.90 -5.50
C GLY A 112 -14.83 15.36 -5.54
N ASN A 113 -15.66 14.68 -6.35
CA ASN A 113 -15.62 13.23 -6.47
C ASN A 113 -14.65 12.78 -7.55
N THR A 114 -14.08 11.59 -7.38
CA THR A 114 -13.27 10.93 -8.40
C THR A 114 -14.10 9.96 -9.23
N THR A 115 -13.90 9.94 -10.55
CA THR A 115 -14.56 8.98 -11.42
C THR A 115 -13.78 7.69 -11.50
N ILE A 116 -14.37 6.59 -11.00
CA ILE A 116 -13.78 5.24 -11.12
C ILE A 116 -14.07 4.71 -12.53
N THR A 117 -13.00 4.53 -13.30
CA THR A 117 -13.07 4.02 -14.68
C THR A 117 -13.03 2.49 -14.74
N LYS A 118 -12.33 1.87 -13.78
CA LYS A 118 -12.26 0.41 -13.61
C LYS A 118 -12.24 0.09 -12.13
N SER A 119 -12.95 -0.95 -11.73
CA SER A 119 -13.12 -1.34 -10.33
C SER A 119 -12.61 -2.74 -10.03
N MET A 120 -11.63 -3.25 -10.79
CA MET A 120 -11.23 -4.66 -10.79
C MET A 120 -11.06 -5.24 -9.37
N GLY A 121 -10.24 -4.63 -8.53
CA GLY A 121 -10.05 -5.03 -7.14
C GLY A 121 -10.49 -3.97 -6.13
N HIS A 122 -11.49 -3.16 -6.46
CA HIS A 122 -12.07 -2.19 -5.52
C HIS A 122 -12.83 -2.93 -4.41
N VAL A 123 -12.55 -2.62 -3.16
CA VAL A 123 -13.06 -3.37 -2.00
C VAL A 123 -14.58 -3.46 -1.98
N GLU A 124 -15.30 -2.35 -2.18
CA GLU A 124 -16.76 -2.30 -2.14
C GLU A 124 -17.43 -2.92 -3.38
N ARG A 125 -16.80 -2.77 -4.55
CA ARG A 125 -17.42 -3.19 -5.82
C ARG A 125 -17.09 -4.63 -6.18
N ASN A 126 -15.90 -5.10 -5.82
CA ASN A 126 -15.39 -6.42 -6.17
C ASN A 126 -14.58 -7.06 -5.03
N PRO A 127 -15.16 -7.26 -3.84
CA PRO A 127 -14.45 -7.73 -2.65
C PRO A 127 -13.74 -9.09 -2.88
N LYS A 128 -14.39 -10.00 -3.60
CA LYS A 128 -13.79 -11.31 -3.95
C LYS A 128 -12.56 -11.19 -4.83
N GLN A 129 -12.56 -10.23 -5.76
CA GLN A 129 -11.42 -10.00 -6.65
C GLN A 129 -10.28 -9.33 -5.89
N TYR A 130 -10.59 -8.38 -5.02
CA TYR A 130 -9.62 -7.77 -4.12
C TYR A 130 -8.90 -8.83 -3.27
N ALA A 131 -9.66 -9.63 -2.52
CA ALA A 131 -9.09 -10.72 -1.72
C ALA A 131 -8.32 -11.74 -2.57
N GLY A 132 -8.76 -11.97 -3.80
CA GLY A 132 -8.06 -12.81 -4.77
C GLY A 132 -6.70 -12.27 -5.18
N PHE A 133 -6.55 -10.95 -5.38
CA PHE A 133 -5.25 -10.33 -5.64
C PHE A 133 -4.31 -10.45 -4.42
N ILE A 134 -4.81 -10.17 -3.22
CA ILE A 134 -4.04 -10.34 -1.98
C ILE A 134 -3.56 -11.79 -1.84
N ARG A 135 -4.44 -12.79 -2.04
CA ARG A 135 -4.06 -14.21 -1.99
C ARG A 135 -3.01 -14.57 -3.02
N GLU A 136 -3.18 -14.12 -4.26
CA GLU A 136 -2.24 -14.43 -5.34
C GLU A 136 -0.85 -13.84 -5.07
N GLY A 137 -0.81 -12.60 -4.54
CA GLY A 137 0.43 -11.97 -4.09
C GLY A 137 1.08 -12.74 -2.94
N TYR A 138 0.29 -13.13 -1.93
CA TYR A 138 0.75 -13.98 -0.82
C TYR A 138 1.39 -15.28 -1.33
N ASP A 139 0.65 -16.02 -2.16
CA ASP A 139 1.11 -17.31 -2.68
C ASP A 139 2.35 -17.14 -3.60
N ALA A 140 2.45 -16.02 -4.34
CA ALA A 140 3.64 -15.69 -5.12
C ALA A 140 4.85 -15.43 -4.23
N VAL A 141 4.71 -14.63 -3.17
CA VAL A 141 5.78 -14.37 -2.19
C VAL A 141 6.27 -15.67 -1.58
N LYS A 142 5.36 -16.48 -1.05
CA LYS A 142 5.71 -17.75 -0.39
C LYS A 142 6.37 -18.76 -1.34
N SER A 143 6.10 -18.68 -2.64
CA SER A 143 6.73 -19.58 -3.63
C SER A 143 8.22 -19.28 -3.85
N VAL A 144 8.66 -18.04 -3.64
CA VAL A 144 10.07 -17.60 -3.83
C VAL A 144 10.79 -17.44 -2.48
N CYS A 145 10.13 -16.80 -1.52
CA CYS A 145 10.63 -16.46 -0.20
C CYS A 145 9.70 -17.03 0.88
N PRO A 146 9.72 -18.34 1.15
CA PRO A 146 8.77 -18.98 2.07
C PRO A 146 8.82 -18.43 3.50
N GLU A 147 10.00 -17.95 3.94
CA GLU A 147 10.20 -17.38 5.28
C GLU A 147 9.79 -15.91 5.39
N ALA A 148 9.57 -15.22 4.25
CA ALA A 148 9.17 -13.81 4.29
C ALA A 148 7.78 -13.65 4.90
N ILE A 149 7.64 -12.64 5.76
CA ILE A 149 6.37 -12.25 6.38
C ILE A 149 5.60 -11.39 5.38
N VAL A 150 4.40 -11.82 5.00
CA VAL A 150 3.56 -11.10 4.04
C VAL A 150 2.65 -10.13 4.77
N ILE A 151 2.74 -8.85 4.39
CA ILE A 151 2.00 -7.75 5.00
C ILE A 151 0.85 -7.32 4.08
N VAL A 152 -0.32 -7.11 4.67
CA VAL A 152 -1.40 -6.29 4.10
C VAL A 152 -1.30 -4.90 4.71
N HIS A 153 -1.19 -3.87 3.88
CA HIS A 153 -1.00 -2.48 4.30
C HIS A 153 -2.26 -1.66 4.07
N LEU A 154 -2.74 -1.02 5.14
CA LEU A 154 -3.87 -0.10 5.13
C LEU A 154 -3.44 1.26 5.69
N ASP A 155 -4.06 2.32 5.18
CA ASP A 155 -3.88 3.67 5.71
C ASP A 155 -4.66 3.90 7.02
N ASN A 156 -4.60 5.12 7.54
CA ASN A 156 -5.39 5.55 8.71
C ASN A 156 -5.36 4.57 9.89
N GLY A 157 -4.16 4.23 10.37
CA GLY A 157 -3.95 3.26 11.47
C GLY A 157 -4.78 3.51 12.74
N PHE A 158 -5.38 4.68 12.88
CA PHE A 158 -6.28 5.06 13.97
C PHE A 158 -7.75 4.63 13.75
N ASP A 159 -8.13 4.18 12.53
CA ASP A 159 -9.51 3.86 12.17
C ASP A 159 -9.84 2.37 12.29
N ASN A 160 -10.26 1.94 13.49
CA ASN A 160 -10.60 0.55 13.74
C ASN A 160 -11.73 0.01 12.84
N ALA A 161 -12.69 0.84 12.45
CA ALA A 161 -13.79 0.41 11.59
C ALA A 161 -13.28 0.07 10.16
N LEU A 162 -12.40 0.92 9.61
CA LEU A 162 -11.73 0.70 8.33
C LEU A 162 -10.93 -0.61 8.35
N TYR A 163 -10.16 -0.85 9.42
CA TYR A 163 -9.38 -2.09 9.55
C TYR A 163 -10.25 -3.32 9.64
N ASN A 164 -11.29 -3.30 10.48
CA ASN A 164 -12.21 -4.42 10.58
C ASN A 164 -12.89 -4.73 9.24
N HIS A 165 -13.38 -3.70 8.56
CA HIS A 165 -14.04 -3.88 7.25
C HIS A 165 -13.11 -4.52 6.21
N ASN A 166 -11.89 -4.02 6.09
CA ASN A 166 -10.93 -4.53 5.10
C ASN A 166 -10.44 -5.94 5.42
N LEU A 167 -9.98 -6.16 6.66
CA LEU A 167 -9.40 -7.44 7.05
C LEU A 167 -10.45 -8.55 7.06
N ASP A 168 -11.69 -8.27 7.51
CA ASP A 168 -12.80 -9.21 7.39
C ASP A 168 -13.09 -9.52 5.91
N THR A 169 -13.17 -8.49 5.05
CA THR A 169 -13.38 -8.68 3.60
C THR A 169 -12.30 -9.57 2.99
N ILE A 170 -11.04 -9.36 3.32
CA ILE A 170 -9.93 -10.18 2.82
C ILE A 170 -10.09 -11.64 3.25
N LEU A 171 -10.27 -11.87 4.55
CA LEU A 171 -10.32 -13.22 5.12
C LEU A 171 -11.57 -14.00 4.71
N GLU A 172 -12.74 -13.39 4.73
CA GLU A 172 -14.02 -14.00 4.34
C GLU A 172 -14.04 -14.40 2.86
N ASN A 173 -13.25 -13.72 2.02
CA ASN A 173 -13.12 -14.04 0.59
C ASN A 173 -11.85 -14.83 0.25
N GLY A 174 -11.19 -15.43 1.25
CA GLY A 174 -10.07 -16.34 1.08
C GLY A 174 -8.73 -15.69 0.77
N GLY A 175 -8.57 -14.40 1.06
CA GLY A 175 -7.27 -13.72 1.08
C GLY A 175 -6.42 -14.20 2.26
N LYS A 176 -5.11 -13.93 2.21
CA LYS A 176 -4.14 -14.39 3.21
C LYS A 176 -3.11 -13.31 3.51
N PHE A 177 -2.71 -13.19 4.76
CA PHE A 177 -1.61 -12.35 5.20
C PHE A 177 -1.04 -12.87 6.51
N ASP A 178 0.22 -12.52 6.81
CA ASP A 178 0.89 -12.92 8.05
C ASP A 178 0.91 -11.76 9.07
N MET A 179 0.91 -10.52 8.61
CA MET A 179 1.06 -9.33 9.45
C MET A 179 0.22 -8.18 8.89
N ILE A 180 -0.19 -7.27 9.76
CA ILE A 180 -0.96 -6.07 9.41
C ILE A 180 0.00 -4.87 9.38
N GLY A 181 0.07 -4.18 8.23
CA GLY A 181 0.76 -2.91 8.07
C GLY A 181 -0.18 -1.72 8.27
N MET A 182 0.29 -0.68 8.93
CA MET A 182 -0.46 0.55 9.18
C MET A 182 0.33 1.77 8.76
N SER A 183 -0.30 2.71 8.04
CA SER A 183 0.19 4.08 7.98
C SER A 183 -0.33 4.88 9.18
N LEU A 184 0.55 5.63 9.81
CA LEU A 184 0.21 6.54 10.90
C LEU A 184 0.74 7.94 10.60
N TYR A 185 -0.09 8.76 10.01
CA TYR A 185 0.17 10.17 9.76
C TYR A 185 -0.80 11.03 10.58
N PRO A 186 -0.40 11.53 11.75
CA PRO A 186 -1.28 12.33 12.62
C PRO A 186 -1.88 13.54 11.90
N TYR A 187 -1.16 14.13 10.95
CA TYR A 187 -1.66 15.22 10.14
C TYR A 187 -2.94 14.87 9.37
N TRP A 188 -2.94 13.74 8.64
CA TRP A 188 -4.10 13.33 7.86
C TRP A 188 -5.31 12.99 8.73
N ALA A 189 -5.07 12.47 9.95
CA ALA A 189 -6.14 12.24 10.92
C ALA A 189 -6.80 13.53 11.39
N MET A 190 -6.00 14.56 11.64
CA MET A 190 -6.50 15.88 12.03
C MET A 190 -7.38 16.47 10.92
N GLU A 191 -6.98 16.31 9.66
CA GLU A 191 -7.74 16.78 8.50
C GLU A 191 -9.01 15.95 8.28
N ALA A 192 -8.92 14.62 8.29
CA ALA A 192 -10.01 13.71 7.99
C ALA A 192 -11.05 13.61 9.11
N LYS A 193 -10.60 13.56 10.36
CA LYS A 193 -11.47 13.41 11.55
C LYS A 193 -11.71 14.71 12.31
N LYS A 194 -11.08 15.81 11.91
CA LYS A 194 -11.09 17.08 12.65
C LYS A 194 -10.62 16.91 14.10
N GLU A 195 -9.71 15.98 14.32
CA GLU A 195 -9.11 15.74 15.63
C GLU A 195 -8.24 16.93 16.04
N PRO A 196 -8.36 17.40 17.30
CA PRO A 196 -7.69 18.62 17.72
C PRO A 196 -6.19 18.50 17.89
N ASN A 197 -5.63 17.28 17.95
CA ASN A 197 -4.20 17.08 18.17
C ASN A 197 -3.71 15.67 17.78
N ALA A 198 -2.41 15.59 17.51
CA ALA A 198 -1.74 14.36 17.11
C ALA A 198 -1.76 13.26 18.19
N TRP A 199 -1.79 13.63 19.48
CA TRP A 199 -1.77 12.66 20.59
C TRP A 199 -3.03 11.80 20.63
N GLN A 200 -4.18 12.38 20.31
CA GLN A 200 -5.44 11.62 20.21
C GLN A 200 -5.35 10.59 19.07
N THR A 201 -4.80 10.98 17.93
CA THR A 201 -4.58 10.06 16.78
C THR A 201 -3.67 8.90 17.16
N ILE A 202 -2.57 9.19 17.86
CA ILE A 202 -1.65 8.15 18.35
C ILE A 202 -2.36 7.23 19.34
N ALA A 203 -3.14 7.80 20.28
CA ALA A 203 -3.89 7.02 21.25
C ALA A 203 -4.93 6.10 20.58
N ASP A 204 -5.62 6.58 19.56
CA ASP A 204 -6.60 5.79 18.81
C ASP A 204 -5.93 4.72 17.95
N CYS A 205 -4.77 5.02 17.36
CA CYS A 205 -3.96 4.01 16.68
C CYS A 205 -3.53 2.89 17.65
N MET A 206 -3.07 3.24 18.85
CA MET A 206 -2.70 2.24 19.88
C MET A 206 -3.88 1.38 20.31
N LYS A 207 -5.09 1.94 20.39
CA LYS A 207 -6.32 1.17 20.65
C LYS A 207 -6.62 0.22 19.48
N ASN A 208 -6.49 0.73 18.24
CA ASN A 208 -6.71 -0.07 17.04
C ASN A 208 -5.72 -1.24 16.96
N ILE A 209 -4.42 -1.01 17.17
CA ILE A 209 -3.40 -2.06 17.22
C ILE A 209 -3.82 -3.18 18.17
N ARG A 210 -4.19 -2.85 19.41
CA ARG A 210 -4.62 -3.86 20.39
C ARG A 210 -5.86 -4.62 19.94
N ALA A 211 -6.82 -3.93 19.35
CA ALA A 211 -8.06 -4.52 18.88
C ALA A 211 -7.84 -5.50 17.73
N VAL A 212 -7.10 -5.10 16.70
CA VAL A 212 -6.86 -5.93 15.51
C VAL A 212 -5.91 -7.09 15.82
N THR A 213 -4.86 -6.88 16.62
CA THR A 213 -3.98 -7.96 17.08
C THR A 213 -4.78 -9.04 17.79
N LYS A 214 -5.67 -8.64 18.72
CA LYS A 214 -6.52 -9.59 19.44
C LYS A 214 -7.52 -10.30 18.53
N LYS A 215 -8.15 -9.57 17.58
CA LYS A 215 -9.21 -10.12 16.74
C LYS A 215 -8.65 -11.09 15.69
N TYR A 216 -7.54 -10.75 15.06
CA TYR A 216 -7.00 -11.49 13.91
C TYR A 216 -5.85 -12.41 14.26
N ASP A 217 -5.34 -12.35 15.50
CA ASP A 217 -4.15 -13.10 15.93
C ASP A 217 -2.96 -12.87 14.97
N ARG A 218 -2.66 -11.60 14.71
CA ARG A 218 -1.58 -11.15 13.82
C ARG A 218 -0.85 -9.98 14.44
N ASP A 219 0.47 -9.96 14.24
CA ASP A 219 1.29 -8.82 14.58
C ASP A 219 0.96 -7.60 13.72
N VAL A 220 1.28 -6.43 14.24
CA VAL A 220 1.08 -5.13 13.58
C VAL A 220 2.43 -4.43 13.46
N MET A 221 2.67 -3.82 12.30
CA MET A 221 3.79 -2.92 12.06
C MET A 221 3.28 -1.56 11.58
N ILE A 222 3.78 -0.48 12.15
CA ILE A 222 3.66 0.84 11.52
C ILE A 222 4.69 0.88 10.40
N VAL A 223 4.22 0.70 9.16
CA VAL A 223 5.08 0.61 7.96
C VAL A 223 5.35 1.96 7.34
N GLU A 224 4.44 2.92 7.57
CA GLU A 224 4.61 4.30 7.15
C GLU A 224 4.23 5.26 8.28
N THR A 225 5.04 6.29 8.44
CA THR A 225 4.74 7.40 9.35
C THR A 225 5.48 8.64 8.91
N GLY A 226 4.95 9.80 9.27
CA GLY A 226 5.60 11.08 9.10
C GLY A 226 5.15 12.04 10.18
N PHE A 227 6.11 12.71 10.77
CA PHE A 227 5.87 13.81 11.69
C PHE A 227 6.83 14.94 11.32
N LEU A 228 6.30 16.13 11.13
CA LEU A 228 7.06 17.26 10.66
C LEU A 228 7.69 18.00 11.85
N VAL A 229 8.99 18.20 11.84
CA VAL A 229 9.78 18.64 13.00
C VAL A 229 10.63 19.87 12.66
N ASP A 230 10.10 20.81 11.90
CA ASP A 230 10.78 22.09 11.71
C ASP A 230 10.04 23.20 12.48
N PRO A 231 10.51 23.59 13.66
CA PRO A 231 9.86 24.61 14.47
C PRO A 231 9.90 26.01 13.83
N GLU A 232 10.82 26.26 12.88
CA GLU A 232 10.91 27.54 12.16
C GLU A 232 10.01 27.55 10.91
N ARG A 233 9.64 26.37 10.41
CA ARG A 233 8.75 26.20 9.26
C ARG A 233 7.72 25.13 9.57
N PRO A 234 6.76 25.42 10.46
CA PRO A 234 5.76 24.44 10.87
C PRO A 234 4.81 24.00 9.75
N TYR A 235 4.84 24.75 8.63
CA TYR A 235 3.98 24.46 7.49
C TYR A 235 4.79 24.38 6.20
N VAL A 236 4.45 23.45 5.35
CA VAL A 236 4.87 23.42 3.94
C VAL A 236 3.65 23.40 3.05
N MET A 237 3.78 24.07 1.91
CA MET A 237 2.80 23.93 0.84
C MET A 237 3.07 22.60 0.12
N HIS A 238 2.14 21.69 0.20
CA HIS A 238 2.13 20.48 -0.62
C HIS A 238 0.83 20.47 -1.43
N GLN A 239 0.95 20.38 -2.74
CA GLN A 239 -0.21 20.41 -3.65
C GLN A 239 -1.14 21.63 -3.44
N GLY A 240 -0.58 22.77 -3.10
CA GLY A 240 -1.34 23.99 -2.85
C GLY A 240 -2.03 24.06 -1.50
N ARG A 241 -1.78 23.10 -0.59
CA ARG A 241 -2.28 23.10 0.79
C ARG A 241 -1.14 23.27 1.78
N GLU A 242 -1.38 24.07 2.81
CA GLU A 242 -0.46 24.14 3.95
C GLU A 242 -0.47 22.81 4.70
N GLN A 243 0.73 22.27 4.95
CA GLN A 243 0.91 21.08 5.77
C GLN A 243 1.86 21.40 6.93
N TYR A 244 1.59 20.84 8.11
CA TYR A 244 2.51 20.93 9.23
C TYR A 244 3.82 20.17 8.90
N ARG A 245 4.92 20.81 9.18
CA ARG A 245 6.25 20.19 9.18
C ARG A 245 6.66 19.77 10.55
#